data_76e28f78e86ecc1f90771bcf7b25143c
#
_entry.id   76e28f78e86ecc1f90771bcf7b25143c
#
_cell.length_a   1.000
_cell.length_b   1.000
_cell.length_c   1.000
_cell.angle_alpha   90.00
_cell.angle_beta   90.00
_cell.angle_gamma   90.00
#
_symmetry.space_group_name_H-M   'P 1'
#
loop_
_entity.id
_entity.type
_entity.pdbx_description
1 polymer ?
#
loop_
_entity_poly.entity_id
_entity_poly.type
_entity_poly.pdbx_seq_one_letter_code
_entity_poly.pdbx_strand_id
1 'polypeptide(L)'
;MIREALFQFATATARVFDDRNSTVGASEIGQCARKVFFAKNSDDPLYHIAADEGFAETWGATLRGKLVEEHFWTPALRARFGSKLLYAGDDQRMFTSAFLGATPDALLIDAPHDALSHLGVPDIGGDGSIVLECKSVDPRARIGEAKPEHVYQTITQLGLLRELTKHRPQWAVISYVNASFIDDVKEFPVQFEPQIYANAKARAAQIMTATRADELKPEGWIAGGKECAYCPFTKACGIERRTVAANGSDCVDPQFVAEMRELAVAYKVRQAEVDAAEARLRASQYEIKERLRAKQLRRVVGDDFTVTWSPVKGRSGIDVKALSAAATAAGINVTKFETAGDPGDRLAVLIQPAASCGGLTSSKE
;
A
#
# COMPACT_ATOMS: atom_id res chain seq x y z
N MET A 1 6.32 -22.04 16.51
CA MET A 1 6.27 -23.21 15.61
C MET A 1 5.59 -22.88 14.28
N ILE A 2 4.23 -22.73 14.17
CA ILE A 2 3.57 -22.51 12.86
C ILE A 2 3.93 -21.14 12.29
N ARG A 3 3.84 -20.06 13.07
CA ARG A 3 4.24 -18.70 12.65
C ARG A 3 5.68 -18.68 12.13
N GLU A 4 6.58 -19.32 12.84
CA GLU A 4 8.00 -19.41 12.47
C GLU A 4 8.20 -20.17 11.15
N ALA A 5 7.54 -21.31 11.00
CA ALA A 5 7.59 -22.09 9.75
C ALA A 5 7.07 -21.31 8.54
N LEU A 6 5.96 -20.57 8.71
CA LEU A 6 5.41 -19.71 7.64
C LEU A 6 6.36 -18.57 7.29
N PHE A 7 6.97 -17.94 8.30
CA PHE A 7 7.94 -16.86 8.10
C PHE A 7 9.19 -17.35 7.36
N GLN A 8 9.77 -18.48 7.82
CA GLN A 8 10.94 -19.09 7.18
C GLN A 8 10.64 -19.49 5.74
N PHE A 9 9.48 -20.09 5.47
CA PHE A 9 9.06 -20.45 4.11
C PHE A 9 8.93 -19.21 3.22
N ALA A 10 8.28 -18.17 3.70
CA ALA A 10 8.11 -16.93 2.93
C ALA A 10 9.44 -16.25 2.64
N THR A 11 10.37 -16.24 3.59
CA THR A 11 11.71 -15.67 3.41
C THR A 11 12.53 -16.49 2.41
N ALA A 12 12.46 -17.83 2.49
CA ALA A 12 13.17 -18.72 1.57
C ALA A 12 12.62 -18.69 0.14
N THR A 13 11.33 -18.37 -0.02
CA THR A 13 10.67 -18.28 -1.34
C THR A 13 10.59 -16.85 -1.89
N ALA A 14 11.15 -15.87 -1.17
CA ALA A 14 11.25 -14.50 -1.67
C ALA A 14 12.08 -14.51 -2.97
N ARG A 15 11.48 -14.03 -4.05
CA ARG A 15 12.18 -13.91 -5.33
C ARG A 15 13.26 -12.85 -5.21
N VAL A 16 14.51 -13.24 -5.42
CA VAL A 16 15.59 -12.31 -5.72
C VAL A 16 15.50 -11.99 -7.21
N PHE A 17 15.31 -10.74 -7.56
CA PHE A 17 15.24 -10.30 -8.95
C PHE A 17 16.60 -9.73 -9.35
N ASP A 18 17.52 -10.55 -9.80
CA ASP A 18 18.87 -10.12 -10.25
C ASP A 18 18.80 -9.11 -11.41
N ASP A 19 17.77 -9.22 -12.26
CA ASP A 19 17.59 -8.33 -13.42
C ASP A 19 17.16 -6.90 -13.06
N ARG A 20 16.73 -6.64 -11.83
CA ARG A 20 16.26 -5.32 -11.40
C ARG A 20 17.34 -4.38 -10.94
N ASN A 21 18.59 -4.85 -10.81
CA ASN A 21 19.70 -3.98 -10.37
C ASN A 21 20.12 -2.97 -11.46
N SER A 22 19.84 -3.26 -12.72
CA SER A 22 20.20 -2.40 -13.87
C SER A 22 19.05 -1.48 -14.34
N THR A 23 17.85 -1.62 -13.80
CA THR A 23 16.67 -0.85 -14.23
C THR A 23 15.78 -0.49 -13.05
N VAL A 24 15.04 0.62 -13.18
CA VAL A 24 13.94 0.98 -12.28
C VAL A 24 12.66 0.32 -12.80
N GLY A 25 12.02 -0.49 -11.98
CA GLY A 25 10.76 -1.13 -12.32
C GLY A 25 9.59 -0.15 -12.36
N ALA A 26 8.58 -0.42 -13.18
CA ALA A 26 7.38 0.41 -13.25
C ALA A 26 6.66 0.51 -11.87
N SER A 27 6.71 -0.52 -11.05
CA SER A 27 6.18 -0.50 -9.67
C SER A 27 7.03 0.33 -8.69
N GLU A 28 8.26 0.66 -9.06
CA GLU A 28 9.20 1.43 -8.25
C GLU A 28 9.22 2.91 -8.67
N ILE A 29 8.96 3.20 -9.95
CA ILE A 29 9.16 4.54 -10.52
C ILE A 29 8.28 5.61 -9.86
N GLY A 30 7.10 5.25 -9.34
CA GLY A 30 6.21 6.14 -8.59
C GLY A 30 6.58 6.26 -7.10
N GLN A 31 7.60 5.54 -6.62
CA GLN A 31 8.05 5.61 -5.23
C GLN A 31 9.11 6.70 -5.05
N CYS A 32 9.45 7.01 -3.80
CA CYS A 32 10.52 7.96 -3.48
C CYS A 32 11.83 7.57 -4.18
N ALA A 33 12.42 8.48 -4.95
CA ALA A 33 13.64 8.22 -5.72
C ALA A 33 14.81 7.74 -4.84
N ARG A 34 14.98 8.34 -3.66
CA ARG A 34 16.01 7.94 -2.70
C ARG A 34 15.77 6.53 -2.15
N LYS A 35 14.51 6.14 -1.91
CA LYS A 35 14.16 4.77 -1.52
C LYS A 35 14.54 3.76 -2.59
N VAL A 36 14.24 4.08 -3.86
CA VAL A 36 14.58 3.21 -5.00
C VAL A 36 16.09 3.11 -5.15
N PHE A 37 16.83 4.23 -5.04
CA PHE A 37 18.28 4.24 -5.04
C PHE A 37 18.86 3.30 -3.97
N PHE A 38 18.41 3.40 -2.73
CA PHE A 38 18.86 2.52 -1.67
C PHE A 38 18.56 1.05 -1.96
N ALA A 39 17.37 0.74 -2.47
CA ALA A 39 17.02 -0.64 -2.84
C ALA A 39 17.92 -1.21 -3.96
N LYS A 40 18.37 -0.37 -4.91
CA LYS A 40 19.29 -0.77 -5.99
C LYS A 40 20.73 -0.92 -5.53
N ASN A 41 21.12 -0.25 -4.47
CA ASN A 41 22.49 -0.23 -3.94
C ASN A 41 22.60 -0.91 -2.56
N SER A 42 21.66 -1.80 -2.23
CA SER A 42 21.66 -2.51 -0.94
C SER A 42 22.88 -3.39 -0.72
N ASP A 43 23.49 -3.88 -1.78
CA ASP A 43 24.67 -4.73 -1.74
C ASP A 43 25.99 -3.93 -1.81
N ASP A 44 25.92 -2.59 -1.93
CA ASP A 44 27.11 -1.74 -1.99
C ASP A 44 27.74 -1.62 -0.59
N PRO A 45 29.02 -2.05 -0.42
CA PRO A 45 29.72 -1.98 0.86
C PRO A 45 29.85 -0.55 1.41
N LEU A 46 29.81 0.49 0.56
CA LEU A 46 29.87 1.88 0.97
C LEU A 46 28.59 2.33 1.69
N TYR A 47 27.46 1.74 1.34
CA TYR A 47 26.18 2.18 1.88
C TYR A 47 25.68 1.32 3.05
N HIS A 48 26.12 0.05 3.21
CA HIS A 48 25.66 -0.87 4.27
C HIS A 48 24.16 -0.75 4.57
N ILE A 49 23.37 -0.65 3.50
CA ILE A 49 21.94 -0.34 3.62
C ILE A 49 21.17 -1.62 3.84
N ALA A 50 21.22 -2.14 5.05
CA ALA A 50 20.23 -3.12 5.47
C ALA A 50 18.85 -2.45 5.60
N ALA A 51 17.80 -3.14 5.15
CA ALA A 51 16.45 -2.73 5.48
C ALA A 51 16.29 -2.68 7.01
N ASP A 52 15.50 -1.72 7.50
CA ASP A 52 15.23 -1.57 8.92
C ASP A 52 14.63 -2.86 9.50
N GLU A 53 15.03 -3.22 10.72
CA GLU A 53 14.49 -4.40 11.40
C GLU A 53 12.96 -4.32 11.50
N GLY A 54 12.29 -5.46 11.33
CA GLY A 54 10.83 -5.56 11.38
C GLY A 54 10.12 -5.28 10.04
N PHE A 55 10.82 -4.75 9.03
CA PHE A 55 10.20 -4.52 7.71
C PHE A 55 9.85 -5.83 6.99
N ALA A 56 10.51 -6.92 7.29
CA ALA A 56 10.22 -8.26 6.75
C ALA A 56 8.78 -8.74 7.06
N GLU A 57 8.08 -8.13 8.02
CA GLU A 57 6.70 -8.47 8.36
C GLU A 57 5.68 -8.08 7.28
N THR A 58 6.09 -7.34 6.25
CA THR A 58 5.19 -6.92 5.15
C THR A 58 5.08 -7.94 4.00
N TRP A 59 5.85 -9.03 4.02
CA TRP A 59 5.84 -10.07 2.99
C TRP A 59 4.45 -10.65 2.70
N GLY A 60 3.56 -10.69 3.71
CA GLY A 60 2.20 -11.20 3.58
C GLY A 60 1.36 -10.45 2.53
N ALA A 61 1.59 -9.15 2.34
CA ALA A 61 0.92 -8.38 1.30
C ALA A 61 1.37 -8.79 -0.11
N THR A 62 2.68 -9.04 -0.29
CA THR A 62 3.26 -9.49 -1.56
C THR A 62 2.78 -10.89 -1.92
N LEU A 63 2.82 -11.83 -0.96
CA LEU A 63 2.34 -13.20 -1.16
C LEU A 63 0.84 -13.21 -1.52
N ARG A 64 0.04 -12.44 -0.82
CA ARG A 64 -1.40 -12.30 -1.12
C ARG A 64 -1.62 -11.78 -2.55
N GLY A 65 -0.87 -10.77 -2.99
CA GLY A 65 -0.92 -10.26 -4.35
C GLY A 65 -0.71 -11.36 -5.37
N LYS A 66 0.35 -12.12 -5.18
CA LYS A 66 0.72 -13.24 -6.05
C LYS A 66 -0.37 -14.32 -6.08
N LEU A 67 -0.90 -14.72 -4.93
CA LEU A 67 -1.96 -15.73 -4.86
C LEU A 67 -3.25 -15.28 -5.59
N VAL A 68 -3.65 -14.01 -5.42
CA VAL A 68 -4.83 -13.47 -6.11
C VAL A 68 -4.61 -13.42 -7.62
N GLU A 69 -3.46 -12.95 -8.07
CA GLU A 69 -3.12 -12.85 -9.49
C GLU A 69 -3.02 -14.24 -10.14
N GLU A 70 -2.21 -15.15 -9.57
CA GLU A 70 -1.90 -16.45 -10.19
C GLU A 70 -3.07 -17.44 -10.13
N HIS A 71 -3.85 -17.43 -9.04
CA HIS A 71 -4.86 -18.47 -8.82
C HIS A 71 -6.30 -18.03 -9.10
N PHE A 72 -6.57 -16.75 -9.22
CA PHE A 72 -7.92 -16.25 -9.46
C PHE A 72 -8.00 -15.32 -10.67
N TRP A 73 -7.29 -14.21 -10.64
CA TRP A 73 -7.44 -13.15 -11.64
C TRP A 73 -6.98 -13.60 -13.04
N THR A 74 -5.76 -14.08 -13.18
CA THR A 74 -5.22 -14.53 -14.48
C THR A 74 -6.00 -15.71 -15.05
N PRO A 75 -6.32 -16.79 -14.28
CA PRO A 75 -7.15 -17.88 -14.78
C PRO A 75 -8.54 -17.45 -15.23
N ALA A 76 -9.19 -16.54 -14.50
CA ALA A 76 -10.51 -16.01 -14.87
C ALA A 76 -10.45 -15.24 -16.20
N LEU A 77 -9.44 -14.37 -16.38
CA LEU A 77 -9.26 -13.65 -17.64
C LEU A 77 -8.89 -14.57 -18.80
N ARG A 78 -8.05 -15.58 -18.58
CA ARG A 78 -7.75 -16.59 -19.61
C ARG A 78 -8.99 -17.38 -20.03
N ALA A 79 -9.82 -17.78 -19.07
CA ALA A 79 -11.08 -18.46 -19.38
C ALA A 79 -12.03 -17.58 -20.22
N ARG A 80 -12.04 -16.26 -19.97
CA ARG A 80 -12.92 -15.31 -20.64
C ARG A 80 -12.40 -14.87 -22.02
N PHE A 81 -11.11 -14.59 -22.15
CA PHE A 81 -10.52 -13.95 -23.32
C PHE A 81 -9.64 -14.87 -24.17
N GLY A 82 -9.24 -16.03 -23.64
CA GLY A 82 -8.47 -17.04 -24.37
C GLY A 82 -7.16 -16.48 -24.94
N SER A 83 -6.98 -16.70 -26.25
CA SER A 83 -5.78 -16.28 -26.99
C SER A 83 -5.65 -14.76 -27.18
N LYS A 84 -6.68 -13.98 -26.87
CA LYS A 84 -6.61 -12.52 -26.88
C LYS A 84 -5.90 -11.93 -25.65
N LEU A 85 -5.63 -12.75 -24.63
CA LEU A 85 -4.89 -12.35 -23.44
C LEU A 85 -3.41 -12.67 -23.62
N LEU A 86 -2.58 -11.65 -23.79
CA LEU A 86 -1.13 -11.77 -23.97
C LEU A 86 -0.40 -11.36 -22.70
N TYR A 87 0.83 -11.83 -22.55
CA TYR A 87 1.74 -11.47 -21.47
C TYR A 87 1.18 -11.69 -20.07
N ALA A 88 0.38 -12.72 -19.86
CA ALA A 88 -0.29 -13.03 -18.60
C ALA A 88 0.20 -14.35 -18.00
N GLY A 89 0.34 -14.43 -16.69
CA GLY A 89 0.77 -15.64 -15.97
C GLY A 89 2.14 -16.14 -16.46
N ASP A 90 2.23 -17.38 -16.92
CA ASP A 90 3.50 -17.97 -17.39
C ASP A 90 4.08 -17.31 -18.65
N ASP A 91 3.25 -16.55 -19.39
CA ASP A 91 3.68 -15.79 -20.57
C ASP A 91 4.10 -14.35 -20.24
N GLN A 92 4.12 -13.99 -18.96
CA GLN A 92 4.62 -12.68 -18.53
C GLN A 92 6.07 -12.49 -18.96
N ARG A 93 6.38 -11.31 -19.43
CA ARG A 93 7.74 -10.91 -19.76
C ARG A 93 8.01 -9.46 -19.44
N MET A 94 9.26 -9.18 -19.15
CA MET A 94 9.76 -7.85 -18.90
C MET A 94 10.00 -7.11 -20.22
N PHE A 95 9.58 -5.86 -20.27
CA PHE A 95 9.89 -4.90 -21.32
C PHE A 95 10.82 -3.83 -20.74
N THR A 96 11.96 -3.60 -21.38
CA THR A 96 12.99 -2.69 -20.87
C THR A 96 13.40 -1.69 -21.94
N SER A 97 13.40 -0.41 -21.59
CA SER A 97 13.93 0.68 -22.40
C SER A 97 14.88 1.52 -21.55
N ALA A 98 16.15 1.51 -21.90
CA ALA A 98 17.24 2.13 -21.14
C ALA A 98 17.21 1.70 -19.66
N PHE A 99 16.94 2.62 -18.74
CA PHE A 99 16.93 2.37 -17.29
C PHE A 99 15.52 2.02 -16.74
N LEU A 100 14.53 1.90 -17.58
CA LEU A 100 13.14 1.68 -17.17
C LEU A 100 12.66 0.30 -17.62
N GLY A 101 12.06 -0.46 -16.70
CA GLY A 101 11.53 -1.79 -16.98
C GLY A 101 10.11 -1.98 -16.45
N ALA A 102 9.31 -2.79 -17.12
CA ALA A 102 7.98 -3.18 -16.67
C ALA A 102 7.64 -4.61 -17.07
N THR A 103 6.92 -5.29 -16.19
CA THR A 103 6.24 -6.56 -16.47
C THR A 103 4.74 -6.30 -16.27
N PRO A 104 3.96 -6.07 -17.33
CA PRO A 104 2.50 -5.96 -17.23
C PRO A 104 1.90 -7.29 -16.75
N ASP A 105 0.80 -7.23 -16.00
CA ASP A 105 0.11 -8.45 -15.56
C ASP A 105 -0.65 -9.09 -16.72
N ALA A 106 -1.19 -8.28 -17.66
CA ALA A 106 -1.72 -8.76 -18.94
C ALA A 106 -1.89 -7.65 -19.97
N LEU A 107 -1.98 -8.05 -21.26
CA LEU A 107 -2.42 -7.24 -22.37
C LEU A 107 -3.60 -7.93 -23.07
N LEU A 108 -4.78 -7.34 -23.05
CA LEU A 108 -5.92 -7.76 -23.84
C LEU A 108 -5.82 -7.12 -25.23
N ILE A 109 -5.93 -7.93 -26.29
CA ILE A 109 -5.95 -7.47 -27.69
C ILE A 109 -7.32 -7.71 -28.32
N ASP A 110 -7.61 -7.04 -29.43
CA ASP A 110 -8.88 -7.14 -30.15
C ASP A 110 -10.09 -6.95 -29.23
N ALA A 111 -9.98 -6.06 -28.24
CA ALA A 111 -11.12 -5.67 -27.41
C ALA A 111 -12.08 -4.80 -28.22
N PRO A 112 -13.40 -4.91 -27.99
CA PRO A 112 -14.38 -3.99 -28.57
C PRO A 112 -14.05 -2.54 -28.19
N HIS A 113 -14.32 -1.58 -29.11
CA HIS A 113 -14.03 -0.18 -28.85
C HIS A 113 -14.77 0.39 -27.64
N ASP A 114 -15.95 -0.15 -27.32
CA ASP A 114 -16.78 0.20 -26.18
C ASP A 114 -16.51 -0.63 -24.92
N ALA A 115 -15.43 -1.43 -24.90
CA ALA A 115 -15.12 -2.37 -23.81
C ALA A 115 -15.07 -1.71 -22.43
N LEU A 116 -14.69 -0.44 -22.34
CA LEU A 116 -14.58 0.33 -21.09
C LEU A 116 -15.70 1.36 -20.92
N SER A 117 -16.80 1.27 -21.68
CA SER A 117 -17.92 2.22 -21.60
C SER A 117 -18.55 2.26 -20.20
N HIS A 118 -18.59 1.13 -19.51
CA HIS A 118 -19.08 1.00 -18.13
C HIS A 118 -18.18 1.73 -17.10
N LEU A 119 -16.94 2.05 -17.47
CA LEU A 119 -15.99 2.84 -16.68
C LEU A 119 -15.94 4.31 -17.13
N GLY A 120 -16.85 4.74 -17.99
CA GLY A 120 -16.91 6.10 -18.49
C GLY A 120 -15.98 6.38 -19.68
N VAL A 121 -15.41 5.35 -20.31
CA VAL A 121 -14.58 5.45 -21.52
C VAL A 121 -15.40 4.95 -22.71
N PRO A 122 -16.01 5.84 -23.50
CA PRO A 122 -16.92 5.42 -24.58
C PRO A 122 -16.21 4.73 -25.76
N ASP A 123 -14.94 5.05 -25.97
CA ASP A 123 -14.09 4.48 -27.03
C ASP A 123 -12.65 4.34 -26.52
N ILE A 124 -12.11 3.12 -26.56
CA ILE A 124 -10.74 2.85 -26.16
C ILE A 124 -9.70 3.30 -27.20
N GLY A 125 -10.12 3.53 -28.44
CA GLY A 125 -9.24 3.96 -29.53
C GLY A 125 -8.11 2.99 -29.87
N GLY A 126 -7.15 3.48 -30.64
CA GLY A 126 -5.92 2.75 -30.96
C GLY A 126 -6.16 1.45 -31.73
N ASP A 127 -5.42 0.40 -31.37
CA ASP A 127 -5.45 -0.93 -31.98
C ASP A 127 -6.36 -1.93 -31.23
N GLY A 128 -7.24 -1.43 -30.37
CA GLY A 128 -8.12 -2.29 -29.57
C GLY A 128 -7.39 -3.07 -28.48
N SER A 129 -6.21 -2.61 -28.06
CA SER A 129 -5.48 -3.24 -26.97
C SER A 129 -5.63 -2.46 -25.65
N ILE A 130 -5.73 -3.19 -24.53
CA ILE A 130 -5.91 -2.67 -23.17
C ILE A 130 -4.90 -3.36 -22.25
N VAL A 131 -4.13 -2.58 -21.49
CA VAL A 131 -3.30 -3.12 -20.40
C VAL A 131 -4.18 -3.42 -19.19
N LEU A 132 -4.02 -4.58 -18.60
CA LEU A 132 -4.73 -4.98 -17.38
C LEU A 132 -3.74 -5.15 -16.24
N GLU A 133 -4.02 -4.52 -15.11
CA GLU A 133 -3.18 -4.52 -13.91
C GLU A 133 -3.98 -5.02 -12.72
N CYS A 134 -3.44 -6.00 -11.99
CA CYS A 134 -4.05 -6.60 -10.82
C CYS A 134 -3.45 -6.03 -9.53
N LYS A 135 -4.29 -5.62 -8.60
CA LYS A 135 -3.88 -5.21 -7.25
C LYS A 135 -4.74 -5.89 -6.20
N SER A 136 -4.16 -6.75 -5.38
CA SER A 136 -4.88 -7.27 -4.22
C SER A 136 -4.93 -6.22 -3.11
N VAL A 137 -6.07 -6.06 -2.49
CA VAL A 137 -6.25 -5.11 -1.38
C VAL A 137 -6.70 -5.81 -0.11
N ASP A 138 -6.28 -5.26 1.02
CA ASP A 138 -6.76 -5.70 2.33
C ASP A 138 -8.26 -5.40 2.45
N PRO A 139 -9.07 -6.32 2.98
CA PRO A 139 -10.53 -6.12 3.13
C PRO A 139 -10.92 -4.87 3.91
N ARG A 140 -10.03 -4.37 4.76
CA ARG A 140 -10.23 -3.15 5.54
C ARG A 140 -9.90 -1.87 4.76
N ALA A 141 -9.21 -1.99 3.63
CA ALA A 141 -8.86 -0.84 2.81
C ALA A 141 -10.08 -0.36 2.01
N ARG A 142 -10.30 0.96 2.04
CA ARG A 142 -11.31 1.59 1.21
C ARG A 142 -10.64 2.23 0.00
N ILE A 143 -10.94 1.72 -1.17
CA ILE A 143 -10.42 2.24 -2.44
C ILE A 143 -11.55 3.04 -3.11
N GLY A 144 -11.42 4.36 -3.11
CA GLY A 144 -12.35 5.28 -3.79
C GLY A 144 -11.85 5.75 -5.15
N GLU A 145 -10.53 5.70 -5.36
CA GLU A 145 -9.82 6.11 -6.57
C GLU A 145 -8.57 5.27 -6.77
N ALA A 146 -8.03 5.24 -7.98
CA ALA A 146 -6.76 4.60 -8.25
C ALA A 146 -5.63 5.33 -7.50
N LYS A 147 -4.75 4.56 -6.86
CA LYS A 147 -3.61 5.15 -6.16
C LYS A 147 -2.63 5.77 -7.16
N PRO A 148 -2.10 6.98 -6.89
CA PRO A 148 -1.20 7.68 -7.81
C PRO A 148 0.01 6.84 -8.23
N GLU A 149 0.61 6.08 -7.31
CA GLU A 149 1.74 5.21 -7.61
C GLU A 149 1.38 4.08 -8.57
N HIS A 150 0.17 3.54 -8.50
CA HIS A 150 -0.31 2.51 -9.44
C HIS A 150 -0.67 3.12 -10.80
N VAL A 151 -1.24 4.32 -10.83
CA VAL A 151 -1.47 5.07 -12.08
C VAL A 151 -0.14 5.32 -12.78
N TYR A 152 0.88 5.78 -12.05
CA TYR A 152 2.21 6.02 -12.60
C TYR A 152 2.85 4.72 -13.15
N GLN A 153 2.73 3.62 -12.41
CA GLN A 153 3.14 2.28 -12.83
C GLN A 153 2.47 1.90 -14.16
N THR A 154 1.17 2.05 -14.24
CA THR A 154 0.37 1.60 -15.38
C THR A 154 0.64 2.46 -16.63
N ILE A 155 0.80 3.78 -16.48
CA ILE A 155 1.21 4.66 -17.61
C ILE A 155 2.61 4.27 -18.11
N THR A 156 3.50 3.85 -17.21
CA THR A 156 4.83 3.36 -17.58
C THR A 156 4.75 2.06 -18.39
N GLN A 157 3.90 1.13 -18.00
CA GLN A 157 3.64 -0.11 -18.74
C GLN A 157 3.06 0.17 -20.13
N LEU A 158 2.05 1.06 -20.21
CA LEU A 158 1.49 1.52 -21.48
C LEU A 158 2.58 2.08 -22.41
N GLY A 159 3.44 2.95 -21.89
CA GLY A 159 4.51 3.56 -22.64
C GLY A 159 5.53 2.55 -23.19
N LEU A 160 5.99 1.61 -22.35
CA LEU A 160 6.94 0.58 -22.76
C LEU A 160 6.35 -0.38 -23.79
N LEU A 161 5.09 -0.80 -23.64
CA LEU A 161 4.42 -1.63 -24.65
C LEU A 161 4.29 -0.91 -25.99
N ARG A 162 3.93 0.37 -25.95
CA ARG A 162 3.85 1.21 -27.16
C ARG A 162 5.21 1.44 -27.83
N GLU A 163 6.28 1.53 -27.07
CA GLU A 163 7.64 1.72 -27.58
C GLU A 163 8.21 0.41 -28.18
N LEU A 164 8.02 -0.71 -27.47
CA LEU A 164 8.77 -1.95 -27.71
C LEU A 164 8.01 -3.05 -28.43
N THR A 165 6.71 -2.87 -28.66
CA THR A 165 5.89 -3.87 -29.32
C THR A 165 5.15 -3.27 -30.53
N LYS A 166 4.40 -4.10 -31.25
CA LYS A 166 3.47 -3.64 -32.29
C LYS A 166 2.18 -3.04 -31.74
N HIS A 167 1.87 -3.30 -30.45
CA HIS A 167 0.63 -2.87 -29.81
C HIS A 167 0.71 -1.40 -29.40
N ARG A 168 -0.43 -0.73 -29.45
CA ARG A 168 -0.56 0.71 -29.18
C ARG A 168 -1.68 1.00 -28.20
N PRO A 169 -1.70 0.35 -26.99
CA PRO A 169 -2.77 0.56 -26.04
C PRO A 169 -2.85 2.04 -25.63
N GLN A 170 -4.06 2.58 -25.67
CA GLN A 170 -4.37 3.94 -25.20
C GLN A 170 -4.85 3.93 -23.76
N TRP A 171 -5.39 2.79 -23.31
CA TRP A 171 -6.00 2.63 -22.01
C TRP A 171 -5.46 1.42 -21.29
N ALA A 172 -5.51 1.53 -19.98
CA ALA A 172 -5.33 0.41 -19.07
C ALA A 172 -6.47 0.38 -18.06
N VAL A 173 -6.62 -0.75 -17.39
CA VAL A 173 -7.54 -0.92 -16.25
C VAL A 173 -6.75 -1.43 -15.06
N ILE A 174 -6.83 -0.71 -13.93
CA ILE A 174 -6.33 -1.18 -12.65
C ILE A 174 -7.48 -1.84 -11.90
N SER A 175 -7.38 -3.15 -11.66
CA SER A 175 -8.36 -3.94 -10.92
C SER A 175 -7.90 -4.12 -9.47
N TYR A 176 -8.59 -3.49 -8.53
CA TYR A 176 -8.37 -3.73 -7.10
C TYR A 176 -9.28 -4.86 -6.61
N VAL A 177 -8.70 -6.02 -6.38
CA VAL A 177 -9.39 -7.23 -5.95
C VAL A 177 -9.34 -7.33 -4.43
N ASN A 178 -10.49 -7.40 -3.78
CA ASN A 178 -10.57 -7.63 -2.34
C ASN A 178 -10.11 -9.05 -2.00
N ALA A 179 -9.11 -9.18 -1.14
CA ALA A 179 -8.48 -10.47 -0.84
C ALA A 179 -9.38 -11.47 -0.07
N SER A 180 -10.47 -11.00 0.53
CA SER A 180 -11.43 -11.86 1.24
C SER A 180 -12.77 -11.99 0.52
N PHE A 181 -13.11 -11.02 -0.32
CA PHE A 181 -14.36 -10.95 -1.08
C PHE A 181 -14.00 -10.74 -2.55
N ILE A 182 -13.69 -11.84 -3.25
CA ILE A 182 -13.14 -11.83 -4.61
C ILE A 182 -14.12 -11.21 -5.63
N ASP A 183 -15.40 -11.19 -5.33
CA ASP A 183 -16.46 -10.52 -6.09
C ASP A 183 -16.52 -8.99 -5.86
N ASP A 184 -15.85 -8.47 -4.82
CA ASP A 184 -15.68 -7.03 -4.61
C ASP A 184 -14.43 -6.55 -5.36
N VAL A 185 -14.60 -6.27 -6.65
CA VAL A 185 -13.57 -5.71 -7.53
C VAL A 185 -13.90 -4.27 -7.85
N LYS A 186 -12.89 -3.40 -7.77
CA LYS A 186 -13.00 -2.00 -8.20
C LYS A 186 -12.04 -1.75 -9.34
N GLU A 187 -12.57 -1.27 -10.44
CA GLU A 187 -11.83 -1.03 -11.66
C GLU A 187 -11.72 0.47 -11.94
N PHE A 188 -10.52 0.89 -12.33
CA PHE A 188 -10.24 2.27 -12.68
C PHE A 188 -9.53 2.33 -14.02
N PRO A 189 -10.09 3.05 -15.00
CA PRO A 189 -9.45 3.25 -16.29
C PRO A 189 -8.30 4.26 -16.14
N VAL A 190 -7.20 4.01 -16.83
CA VAL A 190 -6.03 4.88 -16.89
C VAL A 190 -5.70 5.15 -18.35
N GLN A 191 -5.70 6.41 -18.73
CA GLN A 191 -5.32 6.84 -20.07
C GLN A 191 -3.81 6.97 -20.19
N PHE A 192 -3.26 6.65 -21.35
CA PHE A 192 -1.86 6.90 -21.64
C PHE A 192 -1.57 8.40 -21.73
N GLU A 193 -0.61 8.86 -20.96
CA GLU A 193 -0.13 10.23 -20.93
C GLU A 193 1.34 10.28 -21.34
N PRO A 194 1.67 10.73 -22.56
CA PRO A 194 3.03 10.74 -23.07
C PRO A 194 4.03 11.52 -22.18
N GLN A 195 3.56 12.62 -21.57
CA GLN A 195 4.41 13.43 -20.71
C GLN A 195 4.78 12.71 -19.42
N ILE A 196 3.83 11.98 -18.81
CA ILE A 196 4.09 11.18 -17.60
C ILE A 196 5.08 10.06 -17.92
N TYR A 197 4.94 9.42 -19.08
CA TYR A 197 5.89 8.39 -19.53
C TYR A 197 7.30 8.97 -19.78
N ALA A 198 7.39 10.13 -20.42
CA ALA A 198 8.67 10.81 -20.60
C ALA A 198 9.33 11.18 -19.26
N ASN A 199 8.55 11.67 -18.30
CA ASN A 199 9.01 11.94 -16.95
C ASN A 199 9.48 10.67 -16.23
N ALA A 200 8.78 9.53 -16.43
CA ALA A 200 9.21 8.23 -15.87
C ALA A 200 10.59 7.81 -16.41
N LYS A 201 10.82 7.95 -17.71
CA LYS A 201 12.14 7.65 -18.31
C LYS A 201 13.24 8.56 -17.77
N ALA A 202 12.99 9.87 -17.68
CA ALA A 202 13.96 10.83 -17.12
C ALA A 202 14.25 10.53 -15.65
N ARG A 203 13.23 10.22 -14.87
CA ARG A 203 13.34 9.84 -13.45
C ARG A 203 14.13 8.55 -13.26
N ALA A 204 13.86 7.52 -14.06
CA ALA A 204 14.63 6.27 -14.02
C ALA A 204 16.12 6.52 -14.32
N ALA A 205 16.42 7.33 -15.34
CA ALA A 205 17.79 7.72 -15.65
C ALA A 205 18.44 8.46 -14.48
N GLN A 206 17.75 9.42 -13.87
CA GLN A 206 18.26 10.15 -12.71
C GLN A 206 18.59 9.21 -11.53
N ILE A 207 17.73 8.26 -11.23
CA ILE A 207 17.94 7.30 -10.13
C ILE A 207 19.14 6.38 -10.43
N MET A 208 19.22 5.85 -11.65
CA MET A 208 20.24 4.87 -12.03
C MET A 208 21.62 5.48 -12.28
N THR A 209 21.69 6.78 -12.58
CA THR A 209 22.97 7.48 -12.77
C THR A 209 23.46 8.19 -11.51
N ALA A 210 22.62 8.32 -10.49
CA ALA A 210 23.03 8.86 -9.20
C ALA A 210 24.13 7.99 -8.59
N THR A 211 25.18 8.62 -8.10
CA THR A 211 26.30 7.96 -7.41
C THR A 211 26.15 8.05 -5.89
N ARG A 212 25.33 8.99 -5.41
CA ARG A 212 25.08 9.25 -3.99
C ARG A 212 23.61 9.53 -3.72
N ALA A 213 23.15 9.10 -2.57
CA ALA A 213 21.75 9.26 -2.16
C ALA A 213 21.32 10.73 -2.00
N ASP A 214 22.26 11.64 -1.67
CA ASP A 214 21.97 13.08 -1.48
C ASP A 214 21.74 13.83 -2.80
N GLU A 215 22.11 13.26 -3.92
CA GLU A 215 21.76 13.77 -5.26
C GLU A 215 20.25 13.64 -5.56
N LEU A 216 19.55 12.78 -4.81
CA LEU A 216 18.13 12.50 -4.95
C LEU A 216 17.35 13.11 -3.79
N LYS A 217 16.23 13.76 -4.09
CA LYS A 217 15.36 14.35 -3.05
C LYS A 217 14.60 13.25 -2.29
N PRO A 218 14.43 13.40 -0.97
CA PRO A 218 13.57 12.51 -0.16
C PRO A 218 12.11 12.90 -0.35
N GLU A 219 11.45 12.36 -1.36
CA GLU A 219 10.12 12.79 -1.81
C GLU A 219 9.00 12.41 -0.84
N GLY A 220 9.12 11.30 -0.13
CA GLY A 220 8.14 10.91 0.89
C GLY A 220 8.00 11.95 2.00
N TRP A 221 9.09 12.63 2.34
CA TRP A 221 9.07 13.77 3.27
C TRP A 221 8.30 14.96 2.69
N ILE A 222 8.50 15.27 1.41
CA ILE A 222 7.84 16.40 0.72
C ILE A 222 6.34 16.11 0.54
N ALA A 223 5.97 14.86 0.32
CA ALA A 223 4.58 14.42 0.16
C ALA A 223 3.79 14.29 1.48
N GLY A 224 4.31 14.80 2.59
CA GLY A 224 3.66 14.75 3.90
C GLY A 224 3.96 13.49 4.73
N GLY A 225 5.03 12.76 4.40
CA GLY A 225 5.61 11.73 5.26
C GLY A 225 4.93 10.36 5.25
N LYS A 226 3.84 10.16 4.53
CA LYS A 226 3.13 8.86 4.52
C LYS A 226 4.01 7.72 3.99
N GLU A 227 4.79 7.96 2.96
CA GLU A 227 5.68 6.96 2.39
C GLU A 227 6.87 6.66 3.31
N CYS A 228 7.34 7.65 4.06
CA CYS A 228 8.43 7.48 5.01
C CYS A 228 8.03 6.57 6.18
N ALA A 229 6.76 6.59 6.61
CA ALA A 229 6.25 5.72 7.66
C ALA A 229 6.34 4.22 7.32
N TYR A 230 6.42 3.89 6.03
CA TYR A 230 6.52 2.52 5.52
C TYR A 230 7.80 2.29 4.70
N CYS A 231 8.81 3.15 4.85
CA CYS A 231 10.06 3.04 4.13
C CYS A 231 11.06 2.17 4.93
N PRO A 232 11.65 1.13 4.33
CA PRO A 232 12.63 0.29 5.03
C PRO A 232 14.02 0.96 5.20
N PHE A 233 14.22 2.17 4.67
CA PHE A 233 15.50 2.87 4.62
C PHE A 233 15.48 4.20 5.37
N THR A 234 14.62 4.37 6.36
CA THR A 234 14.50 5.64 7.10
C THR A 234 15.78 6.00 7.82
N LYS A 235 16.48 5.01 8.40
CA LYS A 235 17.79 5.19 9.06
C LYS A 235 18.86 5.65 8.07
N ALA A 236 18.99 4.96 6.95
CA ALA A 236 19.96 5.29 5.90
C ALA A 236 19.68 6.66 5.26
N CYS A 237 18.40 7.00 5.10
CA CYS A 237 17.97 8.30 4.60
C CYS A 237 18.24 9.46 5.56
N GLY A 238 18.41 9.18 6.86
CA GLY A 238 18.66 10.19 7.90
C GLY A 238 17.44 11.05 8.25
N ILE A 239 16.27 10.74 7.70
CA ILE A 239 15.00 11.48 7.98
C ILE A 239 14.57 11.33 9.43
N GLU A 240 14.81 10.20 10.05
CA GLU A 240 14.46 9.93 11.44
C GLU A 240 15.13 10.86 12.45
N ARG A 241 16.20 11.53 12.03
CA ARG A 241 17.00 12.39 12.92
C ARG A 241 16.65 13.87 12.79
N ARG A 242 15.65 14.22 11.98
CA ARG A 242 15.27 15.61 11.79
C ARG A 242 14.11 15.99 12.68
N THR A 243 14.37 16.90 13.59
CA THR A 243 13.33 17.64 14.31
C THR A 243 12.96 18.85 13.48
N VAL A 244 11.68 19.02 13.18
CA VAL A 244 11.17 20.09 12.30
C VAL A 244 10.28 21.04 13.12
N ALA A 245 10.57 22.31 13.05
CA ALA A 245 9.73 23.34 13.62
C ALA A 245 8.41 23.53 12.81
N ALA A 246 7.40 24.13 13.42
CA ALA A 246 6.10 24.35 12.78
C ALA A 246 6.19 25.18 11.48
N ASN A 247 7.23 25.99 11.32
CA ASN A 247 7.51 26.74 10.09
C ASN A 247 8.31 25.96 9.04
N GLY A 248 8.57 24.67 9.28
CA GLY A 248 9.32 23.79 8.37
C GLY A 248 10.87 23.92 8.45
N SER A 249 11.39 24.73 9.37
CA SER A 249 12.84 24.81 9.63
C SER A 249 13.29 23.65 10.52
N ASP A 250 14.55 23.20 10.38
CA ASP A 250 15.13 22.20 11.26
C ASP A 250 15.30 22.81 12.68
N CYS A 251 14.80 22.10 13.69
CA CYS A 251 14.99 22.43 15.09
C CYS A 251 15.91 21.38 15.75
N VAL A 252 16.98 21.84 16.38
CA VAL A 252 17.94 20.96 17.04
C VAL A 252 18.15 21.46 18.45
N ASP A 253 17.23 21.09 19.36
CA ASP A 253 17.45 21.20 20.79
C ASP A 253 17.55 19.79 21.38
N PRO A 254 18.77 19.30 21.66
CA PRO A 254 18.98 17.95 22.19
C PRO A 254 18.28 17.67 23.50
N GLN A 255 18.16 18.70 24.38
CA GLN A 255 17.50 18.56 25.66
C GLN A 255 16.01 18.36 25.48
N PHE A 256 15.36 19.20 24.65
CA PHE A 256 13.96 19.05 24.33
C PHE A 256 13.64 17.70 23.67
N VAL A 257 14.51 17.22 22.76
CA VAL A 257 14.36 15.89 22.13
C VAL A 257 14.42 14.77 23.17
N ALA A 258 15.30 14.88 24.18
CA ALA A 258 15.39 13.92 25.26
C ALA A 258 14.12 13.91 26.14
N GLU A 259 13.62 15.07 26.51
CA GLU A 259 12.37 15.23 27.27
C GLU A 259 11.17 14.65 26.49
N MET A 260 11.06 14.96 25.20
CA MET A 260 10.00 14.42 24.34
C MET A 260 10.09 12.90 24.20
N ARG A 261 11.30 12.32 24.21
CA ARG A 261 11.47 10.87 24.20
C ARG A 261 10.90 10.23 25.46
N GLU A 262 11.16 10.80 26.63
CA GLU A 262 10.61 10.30 27.90
C GLU A 262 9.08 10.35 27.92
N LEU A 263 8.50 11.47 27.49
CA LEU A 263 7.06 11.62 27.37
C LEU A 263 6.45 10.64 26.38
N ALA A 264 7.11 10.43 25.24
CA ALA A 264 6.66 9.47 24.23
C ALA A 264 6.68 8.03 24.76
N VAL A 265 7.71 7.64 25.51
CA VAL A 265 7.78 6.32 26.17
C VAL A 265 6.65 6.16 27.17
N ALA A 266 6.46 7.14 28.06
CA ALA A 266 5.40 7.12 29.05
C ALA A 266 3.99 7.05 28.40
N TYR A 267 3.78 7.78 27.31
CA TYR A 267 2.54 7.71 26.53
C TYR A 267 2.29 6.29 26.00
N LYS A 268 3.30 5.66 25.41
CA LYS A 268 3.16 4.30 24.85
C LYS A 268 2.89 3.24 25.91
N VAL A 269 3.50 3.36 27.09
CA VAL A 269 3.21 2.47 28.23
C VAL A 269 1.73 2.59 28.62
N ARG A 270 1.25 3.82 28.82
CA ARG A 270 -0.16 4.05 29.17
C ARG A 270 -1.13 3.57 28.08
N GLN A 271 -0.78 3.76 26.82
CA GLN A 271 -1.59 3.24 25.70
C GLN A 271 -1.70 1.72 25.77
N ALA A 272 -0.59 1.02 26.00
CA ALA A 272 -0.59 -0.44 26.14
C ALA A 272 -1.43 -0.92 27.34
N GLU A 273 -1.42 -0.18 28.46
CA GLU A 273 -2.27 -0.47 29.62
C GLU A 273 -3.76 -0.33 29.28
N VAL A 274 -4.14 0.72 28.55
CA VAL A 274 -5.52 0.91 28.07
C VAL A 274 -5.93 -0.22 27.14
N ASP A 275 -5.11 -0.55 26.14
CA ASP A 275 -5.39 -1.63 25.19
C ASP A 275 -5.55 -2.98 25.92
N ALA A 276 -4.70 -3.25 26.91
CA ALA A 276 -4.80 -4.46 27.73
C ALA A 276 -6.06 -4.47 28.60
N ALA A 277 -6.46 -3.33 29.17
CA ALA A 277 -7.69 -3.20 29.93
C ALA A 277 -8.93 -3.40 29.06
N GLU A 278 -8.96 -2.82 27.87
CA GLU A 278 -10.04 -3.04 26.90
C GLU A 278 -10.13 -4.50 26.44
N ALA A 279 -9.00 -5.16 26.22
CA ALA A 279 -8.96 -6.58 25.87
C ALA A 279 -9.57 -7.45 26.99
N ARG A 280 -9.20 -7.17 28.27
CA ARG A 280 -9.80 -7.86 29.42
C ARG A 280 -11.30 -7.61 29.54
N LEU A 281 -11.75 -6.37 29.33
CA LEU A 281 -13.15 -6.03 29.35
C LEU A 281 -13.94 -6.80 28.27
N ARG A 282 -13.42 -6.84 27.05
CA ARG A 282 -14.03 -7.60 25.93
C ARG A 282 -14.10 -9.10 26.24
N ALA A 283 -13.05 -9.67 26.84
CA ALA A 283 -13.02 -11.06 27.26
C ALA A 283 -14.11 -11.36 28.30
N SER A 284 -14.25 -10.51 29.33
CA SER A 284 -15.29 -10.65 30.34
C SER A 284 -16.69 -10.52 29.77
N GLN A 285 -16.90 -9.56 28.85
CA GLN A 285 -18.18 -9.42 28.13
C GLN A 285 -18.52 -10.66 27.30
N TYR A 286 -17.51 -11.23 26.64
CA TYR A 286 -17.70 -12.46 25.87
C TYR A 286 -18.07 -13.63 26.76
N GLU A 287 -17.38 -13.83 27.88
CA GLU A 287 -17.67 -14.89 28.83
C GLU A 287 -19.10 -14.80 29.41
N ILE A 288 -19.53 -13.61 29.81
CA ILE A 288 -20.88 -13.37 30.29
C ILE A 288 -21.92 -13.76 29.21
N LYS A 289 -21.69 -13.31 27.96
CA LYS A 289 -22.60 -13.62 26.85
C LYS A 289 -22.66 -15.12 26.57
N GLU A 290 -21.53 -15.83 26.59
CA GLU A 290 -21.49 -17.28 26.38
C GLU A 290 -22.24 -18.04 27.49
N ARG A 291 -22.06 -17.64 28.76
CA ARG A 291 -22.82 -18.26 29.88
C ARG A 291 -24.33 -18.03 29.77
N LEU A 292 -24.74 -16.81 29.39
CA LEU A 292 -26.17 -16.52 29.16
C LEU A 292 -26.70 -17.31 27.98
N ARG A 293 -25.94 -17.45 26.89
CA ARG A 293 -26.31 -18.22 25.69
C ARG A 293 -26.47 -19.71 26.03
N ALA A 294 -25.50 -20.28 26.75
CA ALA A 294 -25.54 -21.69 27.14
C ALA A 294 -26.78 -22.06 27.98
N LYS A 295 -27.26 -21.09 28.75
CA LYS A 295 -28.49 -21.26 29.57
C LYS A 295 -29.75 -20.71 28.91
N GLN A 296 -29.66 -20.22 27.68
CA GLN A 296 -30.78 -19.60 26.94
C GLN A 296 -31.41 -18.41 27.70
N LEU A 297 -30.63 -17.73 28.54
CA LEU A 297 -31.07 -16.60 29.36
C LEU A 297 -30.71 -15.28 28.70
N ARG A 298 -31.59 -14.29 28.86
CA ARG A 298 -31.34 -12.91 28.45
C ARG A 298 -31.15 -11.96 29.62
N ARG A 299 -31.55 -12.37 30.80
CA ARG A 299 -31.45 -11.58 32.01
C ARG A 299 -31.24 -12.48 33.22
N VAL A 300 -30.34 -12.08 34.08
CA VAL A 300 -30.13 -12.69 35.41
C VAL A 300 -30.17 -11.57 36.43
N VAL A 301 -30.91 -11.77 37.50
CA VAL A 301 -31.05 -10.86 38.63
C VAL A 301 -30.55 -11.58 39.88
N GLY A 302 -29.58 -11.03 40.56
CA GLY A 302 -29.12 -11.41 41.90
C GLY A 302 -29.53 -10.35 42.91
N ASP A 303 -29.15 -10.53 44.15
CA ASP A 303 -29.54 -9.63 45.25
C ASP A 303 -28.92 -8.22 45.08
N ASP A 304 -27.74 -8.16 44.50
CA ASP A 304 -26.94 -6.95 44.32
C ASP A 304 -26.53 -6.65 42.85
N PHE A 305 -26.95 -7.47 41.89
CA PHE A 305 -26.62 -7.27 40.49
C PHE A 305 -27.73 -7.62 39.52
N THR A 306 -27.67 -7.03 38.35
CA THR A 306 -28.49 -7.42 37.20
C THR A 306 -27.62 -7.44 35.94
N VAL A 307 -27.66 -8.58 35.24
CA VAL A 307 -27.02 -8.70 33.91
C VAL A 307 -28.13 -8.90 32.88
N THR A 308 -28.13 -8.05 31.86
CA THR A 308 -29.07 -8.14 30.73
C THR A 308 -28.29 -8.17 29.41
N TRP A 309 -28.65 -9.14 28.57
CA TRP A 309 -28.13 -9.25 27.22
C TRP A 309 -29.28 -9.08 26.21
N SER A 310 -29.27 -7.96 25.51
CA SER A 310 -30.26 -7.64 24.47
C SER A 310 -29.61 -7.59 23.10
N PRO A 311 -30.25 -8.13 22.04
CA PRO A 311 -29.78 -7.87 20.69
C PRO A 311 -29.95 -6.38 20.40
N VAL A 312 -28.86 -5.75 19.99
CA VAL A 312 -28.88 -4.35 19.54
C VAL A 312 -29.05 -4.37 18.03
N LYS A 313 -30.06 -3.69 17.52
CA LYS A 313 -30.20 -3.46 16.10
C LYS A 313 -28.97 -2.67 15.62
N GLY A 314 -28.29 -3.14 14.58
CA GLY A 314 -27.17 -2.44 14.01
C GLY A 314 -27.56 -0.98 13.69
N ARG A 315 -26.67 -0.03 13.93
CA ARG A 315 -26.92 1.36 13.52
C ARG A 315 -27.12 1.37 12.01
N SER A 316 -28.28 1.78 11.55
CA SER A 316 -28.47 2.17 10.17
C SER A 316 -27.64 3.45 9.94
N GLY A 317 -26.57 3.33 9.18
CA GLY A 317 -25.84 4.50 8.70
C GLY A 317 -26.50 5.01 7.43
N ILE A 318 -26.54 6.33 7.25
CA ILE A 318 -26.85 6.91 5.94
C ILE A 318 -25.55 6.82 5.12
N ASP A 319 -25.63 6.22 3.95
CA ASP A 319 -24.55 6.32 2.95
C ASP A 319 -24.55 7.76 2.42
N VAL A 320 -23.74 8.59 3.07
CA VAL A 320 -23.61 10.01 2.73
C VAL A 320 -23.17 10.21 1.28
N LYS A 321 -22.36 9.31 0.74
CA LYS A 321 -21.87 9.40 -0.64
C LYS A 321 -22.99 9.11 -1.65
N ALA A 322 -23.77 8.06 -1.40
CA ALA A 322 -24.93 7.74 -2.24
C ALA A 322 -26.00 8.83 -2.15
N LEU A 323 -26.23 9.37 -0.94
CA LEU A 323 -27.15 10.48 -0.72
C LEU A 323 -26.69 11.76 -1.45
N SER A 324 -25.40 12.12 -1.36
CA SER A 324 -24.84 13.28 -2.07
C SER A 324 -24.95 13.13 -3.58
N ALA A 325 -24.66 11.94 -4.11
CA ALA A 325 -24.80 11.66 -5.54
C ALA A 325 -26.26 11.78 -6.01
N ALA A 326 -27.22 11.22 -5.25
CA ALA A 326 -28.63 11.32 -5.56
C ALA A 326 -29.13 12.77 -5.45
N ALA A 327 -28.70 13.52 -4.46
CA ALA A 327 -29.04 14.92 -4.29
C ALA A 327 -28.49 15.77 -5.45
N THR A 328 -27.26 15.56 -5.86
CA THR A 328 -26.64 16.24 -7.02
C THR A 328 -27.41 15.92 -8.30
N ALA A 329 -27.78 14.66 -8.53
CA ALA A 329 -28.59 14.25 -9.68
C ALA A 329 -29.98 14.89 -9.68
N ALA A 330 -30.53 15.17 -8.50
CA ALA A 330 -31.80 15.90 -8.31
C ALA A 330 -31.64 17.43 -8.39
N GLY A 331 -30.45 17.96 -8.73
CA GLY A 331 -30.20 19.40 -8.84
C GLY A 331 -30.02 20.12 -7.49
N ILE A 332 -29.84 19.39 -6.40
CA ILE A 332 -29.62 19.94 -5.08
C ILE A 332 -28.12 20.22 -4.89
N ASN A 333 -27.78 21.45 -4.59
CA ASN A 333 -26.41 21.85 -4.29
C ASN A 333 -26.03 21.35 -2.88
N VAL A 334 -25.33 20.23 -2.79
CA VAL A 334 -24.93 19.58 -1.54
C VAL A 334 -23.91 20.37 -0.74
N THR A 335 -23.12 21.26 -1.37
CA THR A 335 -22.11 22.08 -0.66
C THR A 335 -22.72 23.05 0.33
N LYS A 336 -24.00 23.38 0.16
CA LYS A 336 -24.74 24.22 1.13
C LYS A 336 -25.00 23.51 2.47
N PHE A 337 -24.83 22.22 2.52
CA PHE A 337 -25.06 21.37 3.71
C PHE A 337 -23.75 20.82 4.29
N GLU A 338 -22.60 21.19 3.71
CA GLU A 338 -21.30 20.87 4.26
C GLU A 338 -21.05 21.78 5.48
N THR A 339 -20.85 21.16 6.63
CA THR A 339 -20.39 21.85 7.84
C THR A 339 -18.92 21.50 8.03
N ALA A 340 -18.06 22.51 8.13
CA ALA A 340 -16.70 22.31 8.57
C ALA A 340 -16.73 21.79 10.01
N GLY A 341 -16.11 20.64 10.26
CA GLY A 341 -15.85 20.21 11.64
C GLY A 341 -14.87 21.16 12.30
N ASP A 342 -14.92 21.21 13.64
CA ASP A 342 -13.93 21.96 14.39
C ASP A 342 -12.53 21.44 14.06
N PRO A 343 -11.53 22.32 13.86
CA PRO A 343 -10.17 21.91 13.65
C PRO A 343 -9.68 21.10 14.85
N GLY A 344 -9.21 19.90 14.61
CA GLY A 344 -8.68 19.01 15.63
C GLY A 344 -7.20 18.69 15.38
N ASP A 345 -6.44 18.57 16.46
CA ASP A 345 -5.05 18.15 16.40
C ASP A 345 -4.94 16.63 16.50
N ARG A 346 -4.04 16.06 15.73
CA ARG A 346 -3.71 14.64 15.79
C ARG A 346 -2.30 14.43 16.31
N LEU A 347 -2.16 13.80 17.48
CA LEU A 347 -0.89 13.34 18.00
C LEU A 347 -0.59 11.93 17.46
N ALA A 348 0.56 11.74 16.84
CA ALA A 348 1.11 10.44 16.49
C ALA A 348 2.42 10.22 17.23
N VAL A 349 2.53 9.12 17.97
CA VAL A 349 3.73 8.74 18.72
C VAL A 349 4.23 7.39 18.20
N LEU A 350 5.44 7.39 17.65
CA LEU A 350 6.18 6.21 17.22
C LEU A 350 7.44 6.05 18.07
N ILE A 351 7.63 4.88 18.68
CA ILE A 351 8.86 4.53 19.37
C ILE A 351 9.47 3.33 18.66
N GLN A 352 10.72 3.49 18.25
CA GLN A 352 11.49 2.41 17.68
C GLN A 352 12.29 1.71 18.78
N PRO A 353 12.40 0.35 18.74
CA PRO A 353 13.29 -0.35 19.67
C PRO A 353 14.72 0.14 19.48
N ALA A 354 15.43 0.38 20.59
CA ALA A 354 16.84 0.70 20.56
C ALA A 354 17.59 -0.45 19.88
N ALA A 355 18.42 -0.13 18.87
CA ALA A 355 19.30 -1.11 18.27
C ALA A 355 20.13 -1.76 19.38
N SER A 356 19.99 -3.07 19.57
CA SER A 356 20.84 -3.83 20.48
C SER A 356 22.27 -3.71 19.94
N CYS A 357 23.10 -2.94 20.63
CA CYS A 357 24.54 -2.99 20.43
C CYS A 357 25.00 -4.42 20.73
N GLY A 358 25.11 -5.25 19.71
CA GLY A 358 25.73 -6.55 19.79
C GLY A 358 27.18 -6.35 20.28
N GLY A 359 27.42 -6.74 21.54
CA GLY A 359 28.74 -6.71 22.11
C GLY A 359 29.68 -7.58 21.27
N LEU A 360 30.66 -6.95 20.69
CA LEU A 360 31.87 -7.60 20.23
C LEU A 360 32.61 -8.13 21.45
N THR A 361 32.36 -9.36 21.82
CA THR A 361 33.30 -10.09 22.68
C THR A 361 34.48 -10.53 21.83
N SER A 362 35.55 -9.76 21.93
CA SER A 362 36.87 -10.23 21.52
C SER A 362 37.27 -11.37 22.43
N SER A 363 37.31 -12.59 21.94
CA SER A 363 38.13 -13.65 22.55
C SER A 363 39.47 -13.65 21.81
N LYS A 364 40.47 -13.15 22.49
CA LYS A 364 41.86 -13.60 22.29
C LYS A 364 41.96 -14.96 22.98
N GLU A 365 42.37 -15.96 22.25
CA GLU A 365 43.50 -16.85 22.52
C GLU A 365 43.59 -17.87 21.35
#